data_a8681a6e49ac694bae0e8bf73dad3e18
#
_entry.id   a8681a6e49ac694bae0e8bf73dad3e18
#
_cell.length_a   1.000
_cell.length_b   1.000
_cell.length_c   1.000
_cell.angle_alpha   90.00
_cell.angle_beta   90.00
_cell.angle_gamma   90.00
#
_symmetry.space_group_name_H-M   'P 1'
#
loop_
_entity.id
_entity.type
_entity.pdbx_description
1 polymer ?
#
loop_
_entity_poly.entity_id
_entity_poly.type
_entity_poly.pdbx_seq_one_letter_code
_entity_poly.pdbx_strand_id
1 'polypeptide(L)'
;NVSHELKTPMTTIGGFIDGILDGTISPDKQSHYLQIVSDEVKRLSRLVTGMLNMSKLEAGELDLKPVKFDISEMIFQTLLGFEQLIDNKHIEIRGLDTLQSNEVVADRDMINQVVYNLIDNAVKFTQDGGYIEVSSKSDAEKVIVKIRNSGRGIPSEEIDKIFERFYKVDKSRSYDVKGAGMGLYLVKTMVELHGGQITAR
;
A
#
# COMPACT_ATOMS: atom_id res chain seq x y z
N ASN A 1 8.55 15.44 2.00
CA ASN A 1 8.13 16.30 3.08
C ASN A 1 7.33 15.52 4.12
N VAL A 2 8.06 14.76 4.95
CA VAL A 2 7.52 13.87 6.00
C VAL A 2 6.54 14.63 6.91
N SER A 3 6.92 15.82 7.38
CA SER A 3 6.09 16.61 8.28
C SER A 3 4.73 16.96 7.69
N HIS A 4 4.66 17.20 6.39
CA HIS A 4 3.40 17.51 5.70
C HIS A 4 2.50 16.29 5.58
N GLU A 5 3.10 15.12 5.31
CA GLU A 5 2.39 13.85 5.15
C GLU A 5 1.85 13.30 6.50
N LEU A 6 2.49 13.66 7.61
CA LEU A 6 1.99 13.37 8.95
C LEU A 6 0.92 14.38 9.39
N LYS A 7 1.07 15.67 9.04
CA LYS A 7 0.15 16.71 9.47
C LYS A 7 -1.25 16.55 8.88
N THR A 8 -1.35 16.14 7.61
CA THR A 8 -2.63 15.98 6.90
C THR A 8 -3.57 14.99 7.61
N PRO A 9 -3.20 13.70 7.84
CA PRO A 9 -4.06 12.76 8.56
C PRO A 9 -4.36 13.23 9.98
N MET A 10 -3.40 13.80 10.70
CA MET A 10 -3.62 14.33 12.05
C MET A 10 -4.67 15.44 12.08
N THR A 11 -4.63 16.36 11.11
CA THR A 11 -5.63 17.43 10.99
C THR A 11 -7.01 16.86 10.67
N THR A 12 -7.09 15.86 9.78
CA THR A 12 -8.37 15.21 9.42
C THR A 12 -8.96 14.47 10.63
N ILE A 13 -8.14 13.70 11.35
CA ILE A 13 -8.55 12.99 12.57
C ILE A 13 -9.06 13.98 13.61
N GLY A 14 -8.28 15.02 13.93
CA GLY A 14 -8.67 16.05 14.89
C GLY A 14 -9.98 16.73 14.50
N GLY A 15 -10.09 17.21 13.26
CA GLY A 15 -11.30 17.93 12.82
C GLY A 15 -12.58 17.10 12.86
N PHE A 16 -12.52 15.79 12.55
CA PHE A 16 -13.71 14.93 12.67
C PHE A 16 -14.03 14.59 14.12
N ILE A 17 -13.03 14.36 14.97
CA ILE A 17 -13.27 14.15 16.41
C ILE A 17 -13.87 15.40 17.03
N ASP A 18 -13.31 16.59 16.77
CA ASP A 18 -13.83 17.86 17.29
C ASP A 18 -15.28 18.10 16.80
N GLY A 19 -15.56 17.86 15.51
CA GLY A 19 -16.92 18.00 14.96
C GLY A 19 -17.95 17.01 15.53
N ILE A 20 -17.49 15.83 16.02
CA ILE A 20 -18.36 14.89 16.76
C ILE A 20 -18.60 15.40 18.17
N LEU A 21 -17.55 15.88 18.85
CA LEU A 21 -17.62 16.33 20.25
C LEU A 21 -18.44 17.61 20.41
N ASP A 22 -18.33 18.56 19.49
CA ASP A 22 -19.07 19.83 19.52
C ASP A 22 -20.48 19.73 18.93
N GLY A 23 -20.88 18.56 18.39
CA GLY A 23 -22.20 18.31 17.82
C GLY A 23 -22.41 18.84 16.39
N THR A 24 -21.37 19.37 15.74
CA THR A 24 -21.43 19.80 14.33
C THR A 24 -21.73 18.61 13.41
N ILE A 25 -21.21 17.42 13.76
CA ILE A 25 -21.52 16.16 13.06
C ILE A 25 -22.70 15.49 13.76
N SER A 26 -23.82 15.39 13.04
CA SER A 26 -25.05 14.79 13.56
C SER A 26 -24.87 13.28 13.89
N PRO A 27 -25.59 12.74 14.90
CA PRO A 27 -25.42 11.36 15.38
C PRO A 27 -25.55 10.29 14.29
N ASP A 28 -26.42 10.50 13.31
CA ASP A 28 -26.64 9.58 12.18
C ASP A 28 -25.42 9.47 11.24
N LYS A 29 -24.54 10.47 11.24
CA LYS A 29 -23.31 10.50 10.42
C LYS A 29 -22.05 10.14 11.18
N GLN A 30 -22.07 10.10 12.51
CA GLN A 30 -20.88 9.86 13.33
C GLN A 30 -20.17 8.56 12.98
N SER A 31 -20.91 7.47 12.75
CA SER A 31 -20.32 6.18 12.38
C SER A 31 -19.49 6.27 11.10
N HIS A 32 -19.96 7.00 10.10
CA HIS A 32 -19.22 7.23 8.84
C HIS A 32 -17.92 8.00 9.08
N TYR A 33 -17.96 9.09 9.86
CA TYR A 33 -16.75 9.87 10.13
C TYR A 33 -15.77 9.16 11.05
N LEU A 34 -16.25 8.36 12.00
CA LEU A 34 -15.38 7.50 12.82
C LEU A 34 -14.68 6.43 11.98
N GLN A 35 -15.34 5.90 10.94
CA GLN A 35 -14.66 5.00 9.99
C GLN A 35 -13.50 5.71 9.26
N ILE A 36 -13.72 6.95 8.79
CA ILE A 36 -12.67 7.75 8.15
C ILE A 36 -11.51 7.99 9.14
N VAL A 37 -11.82 8.34 10.40
CA VAL A 37 -10.80 8.51 11.45
C VAL A 37 -10.00 7.22 11.64
N SER A 38 -10.67 6.06 11.74
CA SER A 38 -10.01 4.76 11.87
C SER A 38 -9.04 4.48 10.72
N ASP A 39 -9.46 4.78 9.50
CA ASP A 39 -8.63 4.54 8.31
C ASP A 39 -7.43 5.49 8.24
N GLU A 40 -7.60 6.75 8.63
CA GLU A 40 -6.48 7.71 8.72
C GLU A 40 -5.50 7.35 9.85
N VAL A 41 -5.96 6.81 10.98
CA VAL A 41 -5.09 6.29 12.05
C VAL A 41 -4.27 5.10 11.55
N LYS A 42 -4.89 4.13 10.88
CA LYS A 42 -4.17 2.99 10.27
C LYS A 42 -3.14 3.45 9.24
N ARG A 43 -3.49 4.45 8.43
CA ARG A 43 -2.59 5.05 7.45
C ARG A 43 -1.39 5.71 8.13
N LEU A 44 -1.63 6.52 9.18
CA LEU A 44 -0.59 7.18 9.94
C LEU A 44 0.35 6.17 10.60
N SER A 45 -0.19 5.10 11.20
CA SER A 45 0.58 4.03 11.79
C SER A 45 1.53 3.38 10.77
N ARG A 46 1.05 3.07 9.57
CA ARG A 46 1.90 2.52 8.49
C ARG A 46 3.01 3.47 8.06
N LEU A 47 2.72 4.77 7.95
CA LEU A 47 3.73 5.78 7.62
C LEU A 47 4.83 5.84 8.67
N VAL A 48 4.45 5.89 9.96
CA VAL A 48 5.41 5.93 11.07
C VAL A 48 6.26 4.66 11.11
N THR A 49 5.64 3.49 10.99
CA THR A 49 6.36 2.20 10.95
C THR A 49 7.34 2.15 9.77
N GLY A 50 6.92 2.61 8.59
CA GLY A 50 7.79 2.70 7.43
C GLY A 50 9.00 3.60 7.64
N MET A 51 8.81 4.75 8.32
CA MET A 51 9.90 5.66 8.65
C MET A 51 10.85 5.08 9.69
N LEU A 52 10.34 4.39 10.70
CA LEU A 52 11.15 3.73 11.72
C LEU A 52 11.98 2.61 11.11
N ASN A 53 11.38 1.78 10.26
CA ASN A 53 12.09 0.73 9.54
C ASN A 53 13.20 1.30 8.65
N MET A 54 12.91 2.43 7.98
CA MET A 54 13.90 3.15 7.19
C MET A 54 15.07 3.66 8.04
N SER A 55 14.78 4.29 9.17
CA SER A 55 15.81 4.80 10.07
C SER A 55 16.71 3.67 10.61
N LYS A 56 16.11 2.54 10.98
CA LYS A 56 16.86 1.34 11.41
C LYS A 56 17.71 0.77 10.29
N LEU A 57 17.21 0.79 9.04
CA LEU A 57 17.95 0.36 7.88
C LEU A 57 19.17 1.24 7.63
N GLU A 58 19.00 2.57 7.64
CA GLU A 58 20.09 3.53 7.46
C GLU A 58 21.15 3.39 8.57
N ALA A 59 20.74 3.00 9.78
CA ALA A 59 21.62 2.71 10.91
C ALA A 59 22.29 1.31 10.85
N GLY A 60 21.88 0.43 9.90
CA GLY A 60 22.33 -0.96 9.87
C GLY A 60 21.80 -1.81 11.03
N GLU A 61 20.73 -1.36 11.71
CA GLU A 61 20.17 -1.98 12.93
C GLU A 61 18.93 -2.86 12.62
N LEU A 62 18.66 -3.12 11.36
CA LEU A 62 17.44 -3.83 10.98
C LEU A 62 17.69 -5.35 10.97
N ASP A 63 17.22 -6.03 12.02
CA ASP A 63 17.20 -7.49 12.09
C ASP A 63 15.93 -8.03 11.43
N LEU A 64 16.10 -8.76 10.32
CA LEU A 64 15.01 -9.51 9.70
C LEU A 64 14.61 -10.68 10.61
N LYS A 65 13.30 -10.88 10.75
CA LYS A 65 12.72 -12.03 11.47
C LYS A 65 12.07 -12.98 10.48
N PRO A 66 12.85 -13.76 9.72
CA PRO A 66 12.31 -14.61 8.68
C PRO A 66 11.49 -15.74 9.28
N VAL A 67 10.28 -15.90 8.78
CA VAL A 67 9.35 -17.00 9.08
C VAL A 67 8.82 -17.57 7.76
N LYS A 68 8.39 -18.81 7.81
CA LYS A 68 7.78 -19.47 6.64
C LYS A 68 6.29 -19.15 6.60
N PHE A 69 5.79 -18.69 5.46
CA PHE A 69 4.37 -18.40 5.23
C PHE A 69 4.02 -18.49 3.74
N ASP A 70 2.71 -18.59 3.45
CA ASP A 70 2.19 -18.56 2.08
C ASP A 70 1.93 -17.12 1.64
N ILE A 71 2.66 -16.66 0.61
CA ILE A 71 2.49 -15.31 0.08
C ILE A 71 1.18 -15.15 -0.72
N SER A 72 0.67 -16.23 -1.31
CA SER A 72 -0.60 -16.18 -2.06
C SER A 72 -1.78 -15.97 -1.12
N GLU A 73 -1.77 -16.62 0.04
CA GLU A 73 -2.73 -16.39 1.11
C GLU A 73 -2.65 -14.94 1.62
N MET A 74 -1.45 -14.40 1.83
CA MET A 74 -1.26 -13.01 2.25
C MET A 74 -1.83 -12.02 1.23
N ILE A 75 -1.63 -12.24 -0.07
CA ILE A 75 -2.18 -11.41 -1.14
C ILE A 75 -3.71 -11.45 -1.10
N PHE A 76 -4.30 -12.64 -0.98
CA PHE A 76 -5.75 -12.83 -0.90
C PHE A 76 -6.35 -12.09 0.30
N GLN A 77 -5.79 -12.24 1.49
CA GLN A 77 -6.22 -11.56 2.71
C GLN A 77 -6.09 -10.03 2.60
N THR A 78 -5.04 -9.56 1.92
CA THR A 78 -4.87 -8.14 1.68
C THR A 78 -5.94 -7.60 0.74
N LEU A 79 -6.27 -8.29 -0.36
CA LEU A 79 -7.34 -7.92 -1.28
C LEU A 79 -8.71 -7.87 -0.59
N LEU A 80 -9.02 -8.82 0.31
CA LEU A 80 -10.23 -8.77 1.13
C LEU A 80 -10.30 -7.49 1.97
N GLY A 81 -9.17 -7.00 2.47
CA GLY A 81 -9.10 -5.71 3.18
C GLY A 81 -9.47 -4.50 2.32
N PHE A 82 -9.46 -4.63 1.00
CA PHE A 82 -9.86 -3.59 0.04
C PHE A 82 -11.21 -3.84 -0.63
N GLU A 83 -11.95 -4.90 -0.25
CA GLU A 83 -13.22 -5.33 -0.87
C GLU A 83 -14.19 -4.15 -1.10
N GLN A 84 -14.46 -3.37 -0.06
CA GLN A 84 -15.38 -2.23 -0.16
C GLN A 84 -14.94 -1.17 -1.19
N LEU A 85 -13.64 -0.90 -1.30
CA LEU A 85 -13.11 0.06 -2.28
C LEU A 85 -13.14 -0.51 -3.70
N ILE A 86 -12.87 -1.81 -3.83
CA ILE A 86 -12.92 -2.58 -5.07
C ILE A 86 -14.36 -2.57 -5.60
N ASP A 87 -15.34 -2.89 -4.76
CA ASP A 87 -16.76 -2.90 -5.10
C ASP A 87 -17.27 -1.51 -5.47
N ASN A 88 -16.95 -0.48 -4.69
CA ASN A 88 -17.37 0.89 -4.95
C ASN A 88 -16.84 1.42 -6.30
N LYS A 89 -15.68 0.98 -6.73
CA LYS A 89 -15.08 1.33 -8.03
C LYS A 89 -15.42 0.31 -9.13
N HIS A 90 -16.19 -0.74 -8.84
CA HIS A 90 -16.51 -1.82 -9.77
C HIS A 90 -15.24 -2.43 -10.43
N ILE A 91 -14.16 -2.62 -9.63
CA ILE A 91 -12.91 -3.16 -10.11
C ILE A 91 -13.02 -4.68 -10.21
N GLU A 92 -12.71 -5.24 -11.37
CA GLU A 92 -12.63 -6.68 -11.58
C GLU A 92 -11.29 -7.21 -11.04
N ILE A 93 -11.32 -8.22 -10.18
CA ILE A 93 -10.11 -8.92 -9.73
C ILE A 93 -9.92 -10.16 -10.57
N ARG A 94 -8.75 -10.27 -11.21
CA ARG A 94 -8.37 -11.36 -12.11
C ARG A 94 -7.22 -12.18 -11.54
N GLY A 95 -7.18 -13.47 -11.85
CA GLY A 95 -6.05 -14.35 -11.54
C GLY A 95 -6.09 -14.98 -10.16
N LEU A 96 -7.11 -14.70 -9.32
CA LEU A 96 -7.24 -15.33 -8.00
C LEU A 96 -7.45 -16.85 -8.10
N ASP A 97 -8.16 -17.31 -9.09
CA ASP A 97 -8.42 -18.71 -9.40
C ASP A 97 -7.16 -19.49 -9.82
N THR A 98 -6.14 -18.78 -10.27
CA THR A 98 -4.84 -19.35 -10.70
C THR A 98 -3.73 -19.18 -9.67
N LEU A 99 -3.99 -18.50 -8.57
CA LEU A 99 -3.03 -18.36 -7.47
C LEU A 99 -2.81 -19.72 -6.79
N GLN A 100 -1.62 -20.28 -6.98
CA GLN A 100 -1.20 -21.47 -6.26
C GLN A 100 -0.58 -21.08 -4.93
N SER A 101 -0.61 -21.99 -3.94
CA SER A 101 0.13 -21.83 -2.69
C SER A 101 1.63 -21.70 -2.98
N ASN A 102 2.23 -20.61 -2.51
CA ASN A 102 3.66 -20.33 -2.68
C ASN A 102 4.28 -19.95 -1.33
N GLU A 103 5.00 -20.91 -0.74
CA GLU A 103 5.68 -20.69 0.52
C GLU A 103 6.98 -19.89 0.32
N VAL A 104 7.17 -18.89 1.16
CA VAL A 104 8.38 -18.06 1.21
C VAL A 104 8.91 -18.01 2.63
N VAL A 105 10.22 -17.78 2.77
CA VAL A 105 10.89 -17.52 4.05
C VAL A 105 11.33 -16.06 4.05
N ALA A 106 10.65 -15.23 4.82
CA ALA A 106 10.87 -13.78 4.83
C ALA A 106 10.33 -13.18 6.16
N ASP A 107 10.62 -11.91 6.41
CA ASP A 107 9.95 -11.16 7.46
C ASP A 107 8.50 -10.89 7.06
N ARG A 108 7.57 -11.58 7.73
CA ARG A 108 6.14 -11.59 7.38
C ARG A 108 5.52 -10.18 7.43
N ASP A 109 5.89 -9.39 8.42
CA ASP A 109 5.31 -8.05 8.61
C ASP A 109 5.79 -7.09 7.51
N MET A 110 7.06 -7.17 7.13
CA MET A 110 7.62 -6.38 6.03
C MET A 110 7.03 -6.77 4.68
N ILE A 111 6.91 -8.07 4.40
CA ILE A 111 6.31 -8.53 3.13
C ILE A 111 4.81 -8.18 3.10
N ASN A 112 4.10 -8.27 4.22
CA ASN A 112 2.72 -7.80 4.29
C ASN A 112 2.60 -6.31 3.95
N GLN A 113 3.53 -5.48 4.42
CA GLN A 113 3.58 -4.07 4.07
C GLN A 113 3.90 -3.85 2.57
N VAL A 114 4.78 -4.66 1.99
CA VAL A 114 5.05 -4.65 0.53
C VAL A 114 3.77 -4.94 -0.25
N VAL A 115 3.09 -6.05 0.05
CA VAL A 115 1.86 -6.48 -0.62
C VAL A 115 0.77 -5.42 -0.47
N TYR A 116 0.58 -4.91 0.76
CA TYR A 116 -0.37 -3.83 1.03
C TYR A 116 -0.12 -2.59 0.18
N ASN A 117 1.13 -2.09 0.13
CA ASN A 117 1.47 -0.89 -0.64
C ASN A 117 1.25 -1.08 -2.14
N LEU A 118 1.52 -2.26 -2.67
CA LEU A 118 1.31 -2.58 -4.09
C LEU A 118 -0.19 -2.66 -4.42
N ILE A 119 -0.98 -3.31 -3.59
CA ILE A 119 -2.44 -3.42 -3.77
C ILE A 119 -3.12 -2.06 -3.57
N ASP A 120 -2.74 -1.27 -2.56
CA ASP A 120 -3.24 0.09 -2.34
C ASP A 120 -3.00 0.96 -3.58
N ASN A 121 -1.80 0.90 -4.16
CA ASN A 121 -1.48 1.60 -5.40
C ASN A 121 -2.35 1.09 -6.57
N ALA A 122 -2.51 -0.23 -6.72
CA ALA A 122 -3.32 -0.80 -7.78
C ALA A 122 -4.78 -0.34 -7.67
N VAL A 123 -5.41 -0.42 -6.50
CA VAL A 123 -6.79 0.04 -6.26
C VAL A 123 -6.92 1.54 -6.50
N LYS A 124 -5.97 2.33 -6.02
CA LYS A 124 -5.96 3.78 -6.12
C LYS A 124 -5.88 4.28 -7.56
N PHE A 125 -5.01 3.67 -8.37
CA PHE A 125 -4.75 4.11 -9.74
C PHE A 125 -5.60 3.39 -10.79
N THR A 126 -6.37 2.37 -10.42
CA THR A 126 -7.36 1.77 -11.30
C THR A 126 -8.59 2.68 -11.40
N GLN A 127 -9.06 2.90 -12.62
CA GLN A 127 -10.30 3.64 -12.87
C GLN A 127 -11.53 2.79 -12.56
N ASP A 128 -12.68 3.44 -12.38
CA ASP A 128 -13.96 2.75 -12.17
C ASP A 128 -14.26 1.82 -13.36
N GLY A 129 -14.68 0.59 -13.06
CA GLY A 129 -14.89 -0.47 -14.05
C GLY A 129 -13.62 -1.08 -14.63
N GLY A 130 -12.45 -0.74 -14.09
CA GLY A 130 -11.17 -1.33 -14.49
C GLY A 130 -10.91 -2.72 -13.89
N TYR A 131 -9.67 -3.19 -13.99
CA TYR A 131 -9.29 -4.48 -13.41
C TYR A 131 -7.94 -4.40 -12.68
N ILE A 132 -7.77 -5.31 -11.72
CA ILE A 132 -6.49 -5.65 -11.08
C ILE A 132 -6.25 -7.12 -11.31
N GLU A 133 -5.11 -7.47 -11.88
CA GLU A 133 -4.70 -8.85 -12.14
C GLU A 133 -3.53 -9.22 -11.23
N VAL A 134 -3.67 -10.34 -10.53
CA VAL A 134 -2.65 -10.86 -9.62
C VAL A 134 -2.22 -12.24 -10.08
N SER A 135 -0.93 -12.48 -10.12
CA SER A 135 -0.39 -13.82 -10.39
C SER A 135 0.86 -14.08 -9.57
N SER A 136 1.08 -15.34 -9.22
CA SER A 136 2.28 -15.80 -8.56
C SER A 136 2.84 -17.04 -9.28
N LYS A 137 4.16 -17.11 -9.37
CA LYS A 137 4.87 -18.28 -9.91
C LYS A 137 6.06 -18.57 -9.00
N SER A 138 6.26 -19.84 -8.70
CA SER A 138 7.44 -20.33 -7.99
C SER A 138 8.34 -21.10 -8.95
N ASP A 139 9.63 -20.91 -8.83
CA ASP A 139 10.64 -21.80 -9.34
C ASP A 139 11.50 -22.32 -8.15
N ALA A 140 12.57 -23.08 -8.44
CA ALA A 140 13.39 -23.70 -7.38
C ALA A 140 14.06 -22.68 -6.43
N GLU A 141 14.20 -21.41 -6.82
CA GLU A 141 15.00 -20.42 -6.11
C GLU A 141 14.19 -19.21 -5.62
N LYS A 142 13.07 -18.92 -6.28
CA LYS A 142 12.32 -17.69 -6.02
C LYS A 142 10.82 -17.81 -6.29
N VAL A 143 10.04 -16.98 -5.62
CA VAL A 143 8.64 -16.72 -5.93
C VAL A 143 8.54 -15.37 -6.63
N ILE A 144 7.88 -15.34 -7.79
CA ILE A 144 7.62 -14.13 -8.56
C ILE A 144 6.14 -13.79 -8.39
N VAL A 145 5.86 -12.63 -7.81
CA VAL A 145 4.51 -12.07 -7.71
C VAL A 145 4.38 -10.95 -8.73
N LYS A 146 3.27 -10.92 -9.47
CA LYS A 146 2.93 -9.83 -10.38
C LYS A 146 1.58 -9.25 -9.98
N ILE A 147 1.53 -7.93 -9.89
CA ILE A 147 0.31 -7.16 -9.68
C ILE A 147 0.22 -6.16 -10.83
N ARG A 148 -0.84 -6.26 -11.63
CA ARG A 148 -1.09 -5.39 -12.77
C ARG A 148 -2.45 -4.73 -12.61
N ASN A 149 -2.56 -3.49 -12.99
CA ASN A 149 -3.82 -2.78 -12.98
C ASN A 149 -4.07 -2.04 -14.30
N SER A 150 -5.33 -1.83 -14.64
CA SER A 150 -5.78 -1.15 -15.87
C SER A 150 -5.83 0.38 -15.73
N GLY A 151 -4.91 0.94 -14.93
CA GLY A 151 -4.78 2.39 -14.81
C GLY A 151 -4.13 3.03 -16.04
N ARG A 152 -3.97 4.35 -16.00
CA ARG A 152 -3.36 5.14 -17.10
C ARG A 152 -1.87 4.83 -17.36
N GLY A 153 -1.30 3.88 -16.65
CA GLY A 153 0.10 3.50 -16.80
C GLY A 153 1.07 4.53 -16.23
N ILE A 154 2.35 4.22 -16.37
CA ILE A 154 3.46 5.07 -15.95
C ILE A 154 4.27 5.42 -17.21
N PRO A 155 4.54 6.70 -17.50
CA PRO A 155 5.40 7.09 -18.60
C PRO A 155 6.76 6.39 -18.54
N SER A 156 7.31 5.97 -19.66
CA SER A 156 8.57 5.21 -19.69
C SER A 156 9.74 5.95 -19.05
N GLU A 157 9.78 7.24 -19.17
CA GLU A 157 10.79 8.13 -18.57
C GLU A 157 10.67 8.28 -17.04
N GLU A 158 9.56 7.82 -16.48
CA GLU A 158 9.27 7.90 -15.04
C GLU A 158 9.46 6.56 -14.32
N ILE A 159 9.51 5.45 -15.06
CA ILE A 159 9.53 4.09 -14.48
C ILE A 159 10.70 3.88 -13.50
N ASP A 160 11.87 4.38 -13.82
CA ASP A 160 13.04 4.24 -12.94
C ASP A 160 12.95 5.12 -11.70
N LYS A 161 12.21 6.23 -11.80
CA LYS A 161 12.09 7.23 -10.73
C LYS A 161 10.99 6.91 -9.71
N ILE A 162 9.97 6.09 -10.08
CA ILE A 162 8.85 5.79 -9.17
C ILE A 162 9.28 5.14 -7.86
N PHE A 163 10.47 4.54 -7.83
CA PHE A 163 11.07 3.94 -6.65
C PHE A 163 11.95 4.92 -5.85
N GLU A 164 12.09 6.16 -6.31
CA GLU A 164 12.81 7.19 -5.55
C GLU A 164 11.96 7.70 -4.39
N ARG A 165 12.63 8.14 -3.33
CA ARG A 165 12.00 8.67 -2.12
C ARG A 165 11.24 9.97 -2.43
N PHE A 166 9.95 10.04 -2.03
CA PHE A 166 9.06 11.18 -2.26
C PHE A 166 8.73 11.49 -3.72
N TYR A 167 9.04 10.57 -4.63
CA TYR A 167 8.73 10.76 -6.03
C TYR A 167 7.24 10.56 -6.32
N LYS A 168 6.68 11.43 -7.16
CA LYS A 168 5.30 11.36 -7.67
C LYS A 168 5.31 11.75 -9.14
N VAL A 169 4.72 10.91 -9.99
CA VAL A 169 4.60 11.15 -11.44
C VAL A 169 3.82 12.44 -11.74
N ASP A 170 2.75 12.73 -10.99
CA ASP A 170 1.93 13.95 -11.15
C ASP A 170 2.15 14.93 -10.00
N LYS A 171 2.96 15.95 -10.22
CA LYS A 171 3.16 17.07 -9.27
C LYS A 171 1.99 18.07 -9.25
N SER A 172 1.22 18.16 -10.34
CA SER A 172 0.16 19.18 -10.51
C SER A 172 -1.23 18.78 -10.04
N ARG A 173 -1.51 17.47 -9.86
CA ARG A 173 -2.80 16.94 -9.40
C ARG A 173 -2.73 16.36 -7.99
N SER A 174 -1.83 16.87 -7.16
CA SER A 174 -1.54 16.35 -5.82
C SER A 174 -2.70 16.46 -4.82
N TYR A 175 -3.79 17.16 -5.16
CA TYR A 175 -4.97 17.25 -4.29
C TYR A 175 -5.86 16.01 -4.32
N ASP A 176 -5.94 15.29 -5.46
CA ASP A 176 -6.83 14.11 -5.60
C ASP A 176 -6.14 12.78 -5.30
N VAL A 177 -4.80 12.71 -5.39
CA VAL A 177 -4.04 11.48 -5.18
C VAL A 177 -3.31 11.51 -3.84
N LYS A 178 -4.01 11.10 -2.76
CA LYS A 178 -3.45 10.96 -1.41
C LYS A 178 -2.30 9.94 -1.39
N GLY A 179 -1.06 10.39 -1.17
CA GLY A 179 0.09 9.49 -0.98
C GLY A 179 1.39 10.25 -0.79
N ALA A 180 2.26 9.75 0.09
CA ALA A 180 3.53 10.37 0.47
C ALA A 180 4.64 10.28 -0.59
N GLY A 181 4.46 9.47 -1.64
CA GLY A 181 5.57 9.12 -2.55
C GLY A 181 6.64 8.23 -1.89
N MET A 182 6.30 7.63 -0.73
CA MET A 182 7.20 6.73 0.00
C MET A 182 6.86 5.24 -0.20
N GLY A 183 5.64 4.93 -0.64
CA GLY A 183 5.16 3.55 -0.70
C GLY A 183 6.04 2.64 -1.57
N LEU A 184 6.32 3.03 -2.80
CA LEU A 184 7.15 2.23 -3.72
C LEU A 184 8.63 2.23 -3.33
N TYR A 185 9.14 3.32 -2.77
CA TYR A 185 10.48 3.34 -2.20
C TYR A 185 10.62 2.32 -1.06
N LEU A 186 9.68 2.29 -0.11
CA LEU A 186 9.65 1.30 0.97
C LEU A 186 9.53 -0.14 0.43
N VAL A 187 8.68 -0.34 -0.58
CA VAL A 187 8.54 -1.64 -1.24
C VAL A 187 9.88 -2.10 -1.81
N LYS A 188 10.57 -1.25 -2.58
CA LYS A 188 11.89 -1.57 -3.13
C LYS A 188 12.88 -1.92 -2.03
N THR A 189 12.99 -1.08 -1.03
CA THR A 189 13.92 -1.28 0.09
C THR A 189 13.65 -2.59 0.84
N MET A 190 12.39 -2.89 1.17
CA MET A 190 12.03 -4.12 1.88
C MET A 190 12.30 -5.37 1.02
N VAL A 191 12.01 -5.33 -0.28
CA VAL A 191 12.27 -6.43 -1.20
C VAL A 191 13.79 -6.66 -1.34
N GLU A 192 14.58 -5.60 -1.52
CA GLU A 192 16.05 -5.68 -1.61
C GLU A 192 16.69 -6.22 -0.33
N LEU A 193 16.17 -5.87 0.86
CA LEU A 193 16.60 -6.45 2.15
C LEU A 193 16.44 -7.97 2.21
N HIS A 194 15.43 -8.50 1.55
CA HIS A 194 15.18 -9.94 1.46
C HIS A 194 15.96 -10.62 0.30
N GLY A 195 16.89 -9.89 -0.34
CA GLY A 195 17.65 -10.39 -1.52
C GLY A 195 16.80 -10.47 -2.79
N GLY A 196 15.60 -9.91 -2.79
CA GLY A 196 14.69 -9.89 -3.93
C GLY A 196 14.94 -8.71 -4.87
N GLN A 197 14.14 -8.65 -5.93
CA GLN A 197 14.11 -7.56 -6.89
C GLN A 197 12.68 -7.12 -7.18
N ILE A 198 12.49 -5.83 -7.44
CA ILE A 198 11.22 -5.27 -7.92
C ILE A 198 11.43 -4.52 -9.23
N THR A 199 10.50 -4.67 -10.15
CA THR A 199 10.49 -3.95 -11.43
C THR A 199 9.08 -3.46 -11.74
N ALA A 200 8.96 -2.36 -12.48
CA ALA A 200 7.72 -1.88 -13.07
C ALA A 200 7.81 -1.92 -14.60
N ARG A 201 6.66 -2.06 -15.27
CA ARG A 201 6.58 -2.09 -16.74
C ARG A 201 5.29 -1.41 -17.20
#